data_2c1593224ca82020b7d0fdde392caac2
#
_entry.id   2c1593224ca82020b7d0fdde392caac2
#
_cell.length_a   1.000
_cell.length_b   1.000
_cell.length_c   1.000
_cell.angle_alpha   90.00
_cell.angle_beta   90.00
_cell.angle_gamma   90.00
#
_symmetry.space_group_name_H-M   'P 1'
#
loop_
_entity.id
_entity.type
_entity.pdbx_description
1 polymer ?
#
loop_
_entity_poly.entity_id
_entity_poly.type
_entity_poly.pdbx_seq_one_letter_code
_entity_poly.pdbx_strand_id
1 'polypeptide(L)'
;MSYADSLMAKDERALYRDRQHWLAPVSDSLRPILLVLVGLVIFFFATVVKADGTAWQLLAGLSALLLIIGIVWIAIVYLTWRNEEYIITTRRVLKVEGLLDKKSGDSSLDKINDAVLKQGLLARLFHYGDLDILTANEEAIDRYQMLAHVVEFKKAMLNAKNNLEDGYRGAAATPAVAPTTAGGGDAAATLAQLADLRDKGAITPAEYEKKKAEILGRL
;
A
#
# COMPACT_ATOMS: atom_id res chain seq x y z
N MET A 1 -14.85 13.63 -5.55
CA MET A 1 -13.79 13.38 -4.57
C MET A 1 -14.03 11.98 -4.01
N SER A 2 -13.02 11.12 -4.00
CA SER A 2 -13.14 9.79 -3.39
C SER A 2 -13.21 9.93 -1.87
N TYR A 3 -13.89 9.00 -1.18
CA TYR A 3 -13.87 8.99 0.29
C TYR A 3 -12.45 8.92 0.85
N ALA A 4 -11.57 8.25 0.15
CA ALA A 4 -10.15 8.18 0.50
C ALA A 4 -9.46 9.57 0.50
N ASP A 5 -9.92 10.50 -0.34
CA ASP A 5 -9.39 11.88 -0.34
C ASP A 5 -9.73 12.63 0.96
N SER A 6 -10.85 12.30 1.59
CA SER A 6 -11.25 12.91 2.88
C SER A 6 -10.47 12.38 4.08
N LEU A 7 -9.80 11.22 3.93
CA LEU A 7 -8.98 10.61 4.97
C LEU A 7 -7.53 11.12 4.96
N MET A 8 -7.11 11.78 3.90
CA MET A 8 -5.73 12.30 3.78
C MET A 8 -5.53 13.54 4.66
N ALA A 9 -4.37 13.63 5.30
CA ALA A 9 -3.96 14.80 6.07
C ALA A 9 -3.67 15.99 5.12
N LYS A 10 -3.69 17.23 5.66
CA LYS A 10 -3.57 18.47 4.88
C LYS A 10 -2.32 18.55 3.99
N ASP A 11 -1.21 17.89 4.42
CA ASP A 11 0.07 17.87 3.70
C ASP A 11 0.36 16.51 3.05
N GLU A 12 -0.64 15.62 3.03
CA GLU A 12 -0.51 14.26 2.50
C GLU A 12 -0.96 14.24 1.04
N ARG A 13 -0.16 13.62 0.17
CA ARG A 13 -0.46 13.49 -1.26
C ARG A 13 -0.53 12.05 -1.66
N ALA A 14 -1.53 11.68 -2.45
CA ALA A 14 -1.59 10.38 -3.08
C ALA A 14 -0.51 10.30 -4.16
N LEU A 15 0.38 9.32 -4.05
CA LEU A 15 1.45 9.04 -5.02
C LEU A 15 1.01 8.00 -6.04
N TYR A 16 0.27 7.00 -5.60
CA TYR A 16 -0.20 5.92 -6.46
C TYR A 16 -1.56 5.43 -5.97
N ARG A 17 -2.46 5.11 -6.92
CA ARG A 17 -3.77 4.53 -6.65
C ARG A 17 -3.94 3.28 -7.48
N ASP A 18 -4.44 2.22 -6.86
CA ASP A 18 -4.79 0.98 -7.51
C ASP A 18 -6.09 0.43 -6.96
N ARG A 19 -6.63 -0.57 -7.64
CA ARG A 19 -7.86 -1.24 -7.28
C ARG A 19 -7.67 -2.74 -7.34
N GLN A 20 -8.62 -3.43 -6.75
CA GLN A 20 -8.67 -4.86 -6.87
C GLN A 20 -8.94 -5.28 -8.32
N HIS A 21 -8.28 -6.33 -8.78
CA HIS A 21 -8.40 -6.82 -10.15
C HIS A 21 -9.82 -7.30 -10.47
N TRP A 22 -10.27 -7.15 -11.72
CA TRP A 22 -11.62 -7.53 -12.15
C TRP A 22 -11.97 -9.01 -11.98
N LEU A 23 -10.98 -9.90 -11.84
CA LEU A 23 -11.19 -11.32 -11.52
C LEU A 23 -11.61 -11.55 -10.07
N ALA A 24 -11.38 -10.61 -9.18
CA ALA A 24 -11.76 -10.76 -7.76
C ALA A 24 -13.27 -10.95 -7.57
N PRO A 25 -14.15 -10.10 -8.10
CA PRO A 25 -15.58 -10.33 -7.99
C PRO A 25 -16.04 -11.62 -8.68
N VAL A 26 -15.32 -12.11 -9.70
CA VAL A 26 -15.63 -13.40 -10.33
C VAL A 26 -15.36 -14.55 -9.37
N SER A 27 -14.20 -14.56 -8.70
CA SER A 27 -13.87 -15.59 -7.71
C SER A 27 -14.82 -15.59 -6.52
N ASP A 28 -15.19 -14.42 -6.03
CA ASP A 28 -16.08 -14.26 -4.88
C ASP A 28 -17.55 -14.54 -5.23
N SER A 29 -17.91 -14.40 -6.51
CA SER A 29 -19.24 -14.70 -7.01
C SER A 29 -19.49 -16.20 -7.29
N LEU A 30 -18.50 -17.07 -7.19
CA LEU A 30 -18.68 -18.50 -7.46
C LEU A 30 -19.79 -19.12 -6.59
N ARG A 31 -19.86 -18.78 -5.32
CA ARG A 31 -20.89 -19.27 -4.39
C ARG A 31 -22.31 -18.79 -4.77
N PRO A 32 -22.56 -17.48 -4.95
CA PRO A 32 -23.89 -17.03 -5.36
C PRO A 32 -24.26 -17.46 -6.79
N ILE A 33 -23.30 -17.62 -7.71
CA ILE A 33 -23.56 -18.19 -9.04
C ILE A 33 -24.05 -19.63 -8.92
N LEU A 34 -23.42 -20.45 -8.08
CA LEU A 34 -23.87 -21.81 -7.81
C LEU A 34 -25.31 -21.82 -7.28
N LEU A 35 -25.64 -20.90 -6.37
CA LEU A 35 -26.98 -20.77 -5.82
C LEU A 35 -28.03 -20.42 -6.90
N VAL A 36 -27.68 -19.50 -7.81
CA VAL A 36 -28.51 -19.16 -8.97
C VAL A 36 -28.69 -20.38 -9.89
N LEU A 37 -27.61 -21.12 -10.17
CA LEU A 37 -27.69 -22.34 -10.99
C LEU A 37 -28.63 -23.40 -10.37
N VAL A 38 -28.51 -23.61 -9.06
CA VAL A 38 -29.42 -24.53 -8.33
C VAL A 38 -30.86 -24.07 -8.46
N GLY A 39 -31.14 -22.78 -8.29
CA GLY A 39 -32.49 -22.22 -8.49
C GLY A 39 -33.03 -22.47 -9.90
N LEU A 40 -32.19 -22.27 -10.93
CA LEU A 40 -32.55 -22.54 -12.33
C LEU A 40 -32.84 -24.03 -12.59
N VAL A 41 -32.03 -24.92 -12.02
CA VAL A 41 -32.22 -26.37 -12.14
C VAL A 41 -33.55 -26.80 -11.49
N ILE A 42 -33.85 -26.29 -10.31
CA ILE A 42 -35.14 -26.58 -9.63
C ILE A 42 -36.30 -26.07 -10.48
N PHE A 43 -36.23 -24.87 -11.01
CA PHE A 43 -37.24 -24.30 -11.88
C PHE A 43 -37.45 -25.14 -13.15
N PHE A 44 -36.36 -25.49 -13.82
CA PHE A 44 -36.38 -26.34 -15.01
C PHE A 44 -36.99 -27.71 -14.71
N PHE A 45 -36.58 -28.36 -13.62
CA PHE A 45 -37.10 -29.65 -13.21
C PHE A 45 -38.62 -29.59 -12.92
N ALA A 46 -39.05 -28.56 -12.21
CA ALA A 46 -40.47 -28.36 -11.91
C ALA A 46 -41.33 -28.21 -13.19
N THR A 47 -40.78 -27.54 -14.22
CA THR A 47 -41.49 -27.36 -15.51
C THR A 47 -41.52 -28.65 -16.35
N VAL A 48 -40.41 -29.42 -16.39
CA VAL A 48 -40.27 -30.64 -17.18
C VAL A 48 -41.09 -31.77 -16.60
N VAL A 49 -41.10 -31.96 -15.27
CA VAL A 49 -41.85 -33.03 -14.59
C VAL A 49 -43.36 -32.73 -14.54
N LYS A 50 -43.78 -31.52 -15.02
CA LYS A 50 -45.21 -31.09 -14.97
C LYS A 50 -45.79 -31.27 -13.57
N ALA A 51 -45.05 -30.82 -12.55
CA ALA A 51 -45.54 -30.84 -11.17
C ALA A 51 -46.88 -30.12 -11.10
N ASP A 52 -47.88 -30.78 -10.54
CA ASP A 52 -49.26 -30.27 -10.52
C ASP A 52 -49.57 -29.54 -9.20
N GLY A 53 -50.43 -28.52 -9.28
CA GLY A 53 -51.05 -27.88 -8.12
C GLY A 53 -50.05 -27.26 -7.13
N THR A 54 -50.15 -27.67 -5.87
CA THR A 54 -49.37 -27.12 -4.76
C THR A 54 -47.86 -27.41 -4.87
N ALA A 55 -47.49 -28.56 -5.43
CA ALA A 55 -46.09 -28.92 -5.61
C ALA A 55 -45.38 -27.97 -6.59
N TRP A 56 -46.01 -27.58 -7.68
CA TRP A 56 -45.50 -26.58 -8.61
C TRP A 56 -45.28 -25.21 -7.92
N GLN A 57 -46.31 -24.76 -7.16
CA GLN A 57 -46.23 -23.48 -6.47
C GLN A 57 -45.05 -23.43 -5.47
N LEU A 58 -44.84 -24.51 -4.72
CA LEU A 58 -43.74 -24.62 -3.75
C LEU A 58 -42.38 -24.63 -4.44
N LEU A 59 -42.22 -25.43 -5.49
CA LEU A 59 -40.93 -25.48 -6.24
C LEU A 59 -40.65 -24.18 -6.97
N ALA A 60 -41.64 -23.55 -7.58
CA ALA A 60 -41.49 -22.26 -8.23
C ALA A 60 -41.19 -21.15 -7.20
N GLY A 61 -41.85 -21.15 -6.05
CA GLY A 61 -41.56 -20.22 -4.97
C GLY A 61 -40.15 -20.38 -4.43
N LEU A 62 -39.70 -21.63 -4.19
CA LEU A 62 -38.35 -21.92 -3.74
C LEU A 62 -37.32 -21.49 -4.78
N SER A 63 -37.51 -21.79 -6.06
CA SER A 63 -36.60 -21.39 -7.12
C SER A 63 -36.49 -19.87 -7.24
N ALA A 64 -37.64 -19.17 -7.21
CA ALA A 64 -37.67 -17.71 -7.24
C ALA A 64 -36.89 -17.09 -6.05
N LEU A 65 -37.09 -17.64 -4.83
CA LEU A 65 -36.36 -17.19 -3.65
C LEU A 65 -34.82 -17.35 -3.82
N LEU A 66 -34.40 -18.54 -4.29
CA LEU A 66 -32.95 -18.79 -4.51
C LEU A 66 -32.39 -17.88 -5.57
N LEU A 67 -33.11 -17.61 -6.66
CA LEU A 67 -32.69 -16.68 -7.71
C LEU A 67 -32.54 -15.25 -7.18
N ILE A 68 -33.52 -14.76 -6.44
CA ILE A 68 -33.50 -13.42 -5.85
C ILE A 68 -32.29 -13.29 -4.90
N ILE A 69 -32.13 -14.24 -3.97
CA ILE A 69 -31.02 -14.23 -3.02
C ILE A 69 -29.66 -14.26 -3.77
N GLY A 70 -29.51 -15.12 -4.77
CA GLY A 70 -28.28 -15.24 -5.55
C GLY A 70 -27.94 -13.98 -6.32
N ILE A 71 -28.94 -13.37 -6.99
CA ILE A 71 -28.76 -12.11 -7.74
C ILE A 71 -28.40 -10.95 -6.82
N VAL A 72 -29.11 -10.80 -5.69
CA VAL A 72 -28.82 -9.78 -4.69
C VAL A 72 -27.41 -9.96 -4.14
N TRP A 73 -26.99 -11.19 -3.86
CA TRP A 73 -25.63 -11.46 -3.37
C TRP A 73 -24.57 -11.10 -4.42
N ILE A 74 -24.76 -11.47 -5.70
CA ILE A 74 -23.85 -11.06 -6.78
C ILE A 74 -23.76 -9.54 -6.88
N ALA A 75 -24.89 -8.84 -6.77
CA ALA A 75 -24.91 -7.38 -6.78
C ALA A 75 -24.10 -6.78 -5.61
N ILE A 76 -24.24 -7.35 -4.40
CA ILE A 76 -23.47 -6.91 -3.23
C ILE A 76 -21.97 -7.13 -3.45
N VAL A 77 -21.54 -8.31 -3.93
CA VAL A 77 -20.14 -8.61 -4.23
C VAL A 77 -19.58 -7.61 -5.24
N TYR A 78 -20.31 -7.36 -6.32
CA TYR A 78 -19.89 -6.40 -7.35
C TYR A 78 -19.77 -4.97 -6.81
N LEU A 79 -20.73 -4.51 -6.02
CA LEU A 79 -20.70 -3.18 -5.44
C LEU A 79 -19.58 -3.01 -4.40
N THR A 80 -19.31 -4.04 -3.60
CA THR A 80 -18.20 -4.03 -2.64
C THR A 80 -16.86 -3.92 -3.36
N TRP A 81 -16.64 -4.77 -4.37
CA TRP A 81 -15.44 -4.71 -5.20
C TRP A 81 -15.23 -3.33 -5.84
N ARG A 82 -16.28 -2.72 -6.37
CA ARG A 82 -16.19 -1.42 -7.04
C ARG A 82 -15.76 -0.29 -6.10
N ASN A 83 -16.04 -0.42 -4.81
CA ASN A 83 -15.71 0.58 -3.79
C ASN A 83 -14.37 0.34 -3.09
N GLU A 84 -13.65 -0.73 -3.43
CA GLU A 84 -12.36 -1.03 -2.84
C GLU A 84 -11.25 -0.27 -3.57
N GLU A 85 -10.50 0.54 -2.82
CA GLU A 85 -9.39 1.35 -3.33
C GLU A 85 -8.16 1.18 -2.44
N TYR A 86 -6.98 1.09 -3.08
CA TYR A 86 -5.67 1.02 -2.46
C TYR A 86 -4.86 2.24 -2.85
N ILE A 87 -4.36 2.98 -1.88
CA ILE A 87 -3.69 4.25 -2.13
C ILE A 87 -2.37 4.30 -1.38
N ILE A 88 -1.31 4.61 -2.08
CA ILE A 88 -0.01 4.93 -1.51
C ILE A 88 0.09 6.44 -1.42
N THR A 89 0.35 6.93 -0.23
CA THR A 89 0.56 8.35 0.03
C THR A 89 2.04 8.63 0.34
N THR A 90 2.35 9.87 0.62
CA THR A 90 3.69 10.28 1.06
C THR A 90 4.08 9.78 2.45
N ARG A 91 3.13 9.25 3.26
CA ARG A 91 3.37 8.85 4.65
C ARG A 91 2.89 7.46 5.00
N ARG A 92 1.86 6.97 4.32
CA ARG A 92 1.21 5.68 4.64
C ARG A 92 0.60 5.03 3.42
N VAL A 93 0.27 3.76 3.55
CA VAL A 93 -0.57 3.03 2.60
C VAL A 93 -1.97 2.98 3.18
N LEU A 94 -2.96 3.40 2.41
CA LEU A 94 -4.37 3.42 2.78
C LEU A 94 -5.10 2.31 2.01
N LYS A 95 -5.87 1.52 2.72
CA LYS A 95 -6.84 0.57 2.17
C LYS A 95 -8.23 1.05 2.55
N VAL A 96 -9.08 1.27 1.57
CA VAL A 96 -10.48 1.66 1.78
C VAL A 96 -11.37 0.55 1.26
N GLU A 97 -12.20 0.02 2.14
CA GLU A 97 -13.13 -1.07 1.86
C GLU A 97 -14.56 -0.71 2.31
N GLY A 98 -15.53 -1.42 1.72
CA GLY A 98 -16.90 -1.45 2.19
C GLY A 98 -17.86 -0.58 1.40
N LEU A 99 -19.13 -1.01 1.39
CA LEU A 99 -20.22 -0.34 0.70
C LEU A 99 -21.00 0.59 1.62
N LEU A 100 -21.53 0.05 2.72
CA LEU A 100 -22.31 0.79 3.74
C LEU A 100 -21.42 1.16 4.92
N ASP A 101 -20.72 0.18 5.48
CA ASP A 101 -19.72 0.41 6.52
C ASP A 101 -18.36 0.57 5.87
N LYS A 102 -17.90 1.81 5.76
CA LYS A 102 -16.57 2.10 5.24
C LYS A 102 -15.53 1.80 6.29
N LYS A 103 -14.66 0.84 5.99
CA LYS A 103 -13.49 0.52 6.79
C LYS A 103 -12.27 1.08 6.10
N SER A 104 -11.45 1.80 6.83
CA SER A 104 -10.13 2.23 6.36
C SER A 104 -9.07 1.59 7.23
N GLY A 105 -8.15 0.88 6.60
CA GLY A 105 -6.91 0.43 7.21
C GLY A 105 -5.78 1.34 6.74
N ASP A 106 -4.89 1.72 7.65
CA ASP A 106 -3.72 2.50 7.31
C ASP A 106 -2.45 1.88 7.89
N SER A 107 -1.43 1.74 7.06
CA SER A 107 -0.10 1.26 7.43
C SER A 107 0.92 2.34 7.13
N SER A 108 1.51 2.91 8.18
CA SER A 108 2.58 3.91 8.07
C SER A 108 3.79 3.32 7.35
N LEU A 109 4.35 4.06 6.36
CA LEU A 109 5.50 3.61 5.55
C LEU A 109 6.76 3.37 6.39
N ASP A 110 6.96 4.12 7.47
CA ASP A 110 8.07 3.97 8.41
C ASP A 110 8.00 2.67 9.25
N LYS A 111 6.78 2.13 9.44
CA LYS A 111 6.55 0.90 10.20
C LYS A 111 6.53 -0.36 9.34
N ILE A 112 6.62 -0.23 8.03
CA ILE A 112 6.66 -1.37 7.12
C ILE A 112 8.07 -1.98 7.17
N ASN A 113 8.16 -3.21 7.68
CA ASN A 113 9.42 -3.96 7.74
C ASN A 113 9.69 -4.67 6.43
N ASP A 114 8.68 -5.34 5.88
CA ASP A 114 8.80 -6.12 4.64
C ASP A 114 7.47 -6.15 3.88
N ALA A 115 7.55 -6.47 2.60
CA ALA A 115 6.40 -6.62 1.70
C ALA A 115 6.57 -7.85 0.81
N VAL A 116 5.80 -8.88 1.12
CA VAL A 116 5.85 -10.16 0.41
C VAL A 116 4.85 -10.17 -0.74
N LEU A 117 5.37 -10.27 -1.97
CA LEU A 117 4.57 -10.40 -3.18
C LEU A 117 4.32 -11.88 -3.48
N LYS A 118 3.06 -12.26 -3.65
CA LYS A 118 2.64 -13.62 -4.03
C LYS A 118 1.92 -13.58 -5.37
N GLN A 119 2.49 -14.24 -6.36
CA GLN A 119 1.90 -14.36 -7.70
C GLN A 119 1.99 -15.80 -8.19
N GLY A 120 0.84 -16.45 -8.41
CA GLY A 120 0.76 -17.72 -9.13
C GLY A 120 0.95 -17.53 -10.64
N LEU A 121 0.98 -18.63 -11.40
CA LEU A 121 1.15 -18.59 -12.87
C LEU A 121 0.03 -17.80 -13.55
N LEU A 122 -1.23 -18.03 -13.17
CA LEU A 122 -2.38 -17.29 -13.70
C LEU A 122 -2.35 -15.83 -13.28
N ALA A 123 -1.95 -15.54 -12.05
CA ALA A 123 -1.82 -14.17 -11.56
C ALA A 123 -0.78 -13.37 -12.36
N ARG A 124 0.32 -14.01 -12.77
CA ARG A 124 1.33 -13.38 -13.64
C ARG A 124 0.81 -13.14 -15.06
N LEU A 125 0.02 -14.08 -15.61
CA LEU A 125 -0.57 -13.94 -16.93
C LEU A 125 -1.58 -12.78 -16.99
N PHE A 126 -2.39 -12.62 -15.94
CA PHE A 126 -3.41 -11.57 -15.83
C PHE A 126 -2.93 -10.31 -15.10
N HIS A 127 -1.64 -10.24 -14.70
CA HIS A 127 -0.97 -9.09 -14.08
C HIS A 127 -1.54 -8.70 -12.71
N TYR A 128 -2.17 -9.63 -11.97
CA TYR A 128 -2.61 -9.39 -10.60
C TYR A 128 -1.76 -10.16 -9.58
N GLY A 129 -1.94 -9.88 -8.30
CA GLY A 129 -1.27 -10.63 -7.24
C GLY A 129 -1.67 -10.15 -5.86
N ASP A 130 -1.22 -10.89 -4.85
CA ASP A 130 -1.41 -10.56 -3.46
C ASP A 130 -0.14 -9.92 -2.90
N LEU A 131 -0.31 -8.87 -2.12
CA LEU A 131 0.75 -8.19 -1.41
C LEU A 131 0.47 -8.25 0.09
N ASP A 132 1.31 -8.96 0.82
CA ASP A 132 1.27 -9.00 2.28
C ASP A 132 2.29 -7.98 2.82
N ILE A 133 1.83 -6.96 3.53
CA ILE A 133 2.66 -5.96 4.17
C ILE A 133 2.85 -6.35 5.63
N LEU A 134 4.11 -6.54 6.02
CA LEU A 134 4.49 -6.86 7.41
C LEU A 134 4.89 -5.55 8.11
N THR A 135 4.17 -5.21 9.16
CA THR A 135 4.49 -4.08 10.02
C THR A 135 5.18 -4.54 11.30
N ALA A 136 5.74 -3.61 12.07
CA ALA A 136 6.46 -3.89 13.31
C ALA A 136 5.60 -4.56 14.39
N ASN A 137 4.27 -4.48 14.31
CA ASN A 137 3.36 -5.26 15.14
C ASN A 137 3.15 -6.62 14.47
N GLU A 138 3.67 -7.69 15.06
CA GLU A 138 3.60 -9.07 14.55
C GLU A 138 2.17 -9.57 14.25
N GLU A 139 1.14 -8.92 14.78
CA GLU A 139 -0.27 -9.27 14.57
C GLU A 139 -0.92 -8.56 13.37
N ALA A 140 -0.29 -7.54 12.80
CA ALA A 140 -0.87 -6.77 11.70
C ALA A 140 -0.19 -7.11 10.37
N ILE A 141 -0.62 -8.22 9.77
CA ILE A 141 -0.36 -8.48 8.35
C ILE A 141 -1.48 -7.82 7.57
N ASP A 142 -1.22 -6.65 7.01
CA ASP A 142 -2.15 -6.03 6.08
C ASP A 142 -2.05 -6.74 4.74
N ARG A 143 -3.11 -7.48 4.43
CA ARG A 143 -3.20 -8.27 3.20
C ARG A 143 -3.99 -7.51 2.14
N TYR A 144 -3.31 -7.25 1.03
CA TYR A 144 -3.87 -6.65 -0.17
C TYR A 144 -4.06 -7.76 -1.20
N GLN A 145 -5.31 -8.21 -1.35
CA GLN A 145 -5.63 -9.36 -2.21
C GLN A 145 -5.96 -8.90 -3.62
N MET A 146 -5.47 -9.66 -4.61
CA MET A 146 -5.78 -9.49 -6.04
C MET A 146 -5.63 -8.05 -6.54
N LEU A 147 -4.53 -7.38 -6.16
CA LEU A 147 -4.15 -6.06 -6.69
C LEU A 147 -3.97 -6.13 -8.21
N ALA A 148 -4.52 -5.17 -8.95
CA ALA A 148 -4.49 -5.18 -10.41
C ALA A 148 -3.06 -5.00 -10.96
N HIS A 149 -2.24 -4.14 -10.35
CA HIS A 149 -0.86 -3.86 -10.78
C HIS A 149 0.11 -4.03 -9.61
N VAL A 150 0.13 -5.23 -9.02
CA VAL A 150 0.83 -5.50 -7.74
C VAL A 150 2.33 -5.19 -7.80
N VAL A 151 3.01 -5.39 -8.93
CA VAL A 151 4.45 -5.11 -9.09
C VAL A 151 4.72 -3.61 -9.06
N GLU A 152 3.92 -2.84 -9.79
CA GLU A 152 3.97 -1.38 -9.84
C GLU A 152 3.61 -0.79 -8.48
N PHE A 153 2.60 -1.34 -7.83
CA PHE A 153 2.20 -0.94 -6.49
C PHE A 153 3.33 -1.16 -5.47
N LYS A 154 3.96 -2.35 -5.48
CA LYS A 154 5.12 -2.62 -4.60
C LYS A 154 6.28 -1.67 -4.87
N LYS A 155 6.60 -1.39 -6.14
CA LYS A 155 7.67 -0.43 -6.50
C LYS A 155 7.33 0.98 -6.01
N ALA A 156 6.10 1.44 -6.23
CA ALA A 156 5.66 2.77 -5.78
C ALA A 156 5.73 2.90 -4.25
N MET A 157 5.33 1.85 -3.52
CA MET A 157 5.41 1.81 -2.05
C MET A 157 6.87 1.88 -1.56
N LEU A 158 7.79 1.09 -2.14
CA LEU A 158 9.20 1.12 -1.76
C LEU A 158 9.85 2.47 -2.07
N ASN A 159 9.52 3.07 -3.22
CA ASN A 159 10.00 4.41 -3.57
C ASN A 159 9.46 5.47 -2.60
N ALA A 160 8.19 5.38 -2.22
CA ALA A 160 7.60 6.29 -1.23
C ALA A 160 8.28 6.15 0.14
N LYS A 161 8.58 4.91 0.58
CA LYS A 161 9.31 4.64 1.81
C LYS A 161 10.72 5.25 1.78
N ASN A 162 11.50 4.98 0.71
CA ASN A 162 12.85 5.51 0.58
C ASN A 162 12.86 7.06 0.57
N ASN A 163 11.94 7.68 -0.15
CA ASN A 163 11.81 9.15 -0.17
C ASN A 163 11.48 9.71 1.22
N LEU A 164 10.66 9.01 2.00
CA LEU A 164 10.34 9.40 3.37
C LEU A 164 11.58 9.31 4.27
N GLU A 165 12.35 8.21 4.18
CA GLU A 165 13.60 8.00 4.95
C GLU A 165 14.68 9.03 4.57
N ASP A 166 14.84 9.32 3.28
CA ASP A 166 15.78 10.34 2.80
C ASP A 166 15.38 11.74 3.28
N GLY A 167 14.08 12.04 3.32
CA GLY A 167 13.57 13.28 3.90
C GLY A 167 13.92 13.42 5.39
N TYR A 168 13.82 12.36 6.16
CA TYR A 168 14.22 12.35 7.59
C TYR A 168 15.74 12.49 7.74
N ARG A 169 16.54 11.81 6.92
CA ARG A 169 18.01 11.95 6.94
C ARG A 169 18.45 13.34 6.53
N GLY A 170 17.84 13.92 5.50
CA GLY A 170 18.10 15.30 5.07
C GLY A 170 17.75 16.32 6.15
N ALA A 171 16.62 16.15 6.84
CA ALA A 171 16.22 17.02 7.96
C ALA A 171 17.11 16.85 9.20
N ALA A 172 17.57 15.62 9.47
CA ALA A 172 18.51 15.35 10.58
C ALA A 172 19.95 15.78 10.27
N ALA A 173 20.32 15.84 8.99
CA ALA A 173 21.64 16.29 8.52
C ALA A 173 21.73 17.80 8.35
N THR A 174 20.73 18.59 8.77
CA THR A 174 20.84 20.04 8.81
C THR A 174 21.35 20.45 10.19
N PRO A 175 22.68 20.52 10.42
CA PRO A 175 23.19 21.46 11.40
C PRO A 175 22.84 22.81 10.82
N ALA A 176 22.23 23.66 11.59
CA ALA A 176 22.02 25.07 11.26
C ALA A 176 23.36 25.74 11.09
N VAL A 177 23.97 25.66 9.89
CA VAL A 177 24.96 26.60 9.41
C VAL A 177 24.64 26.83 7.95
N ALA A 178 24.03 27.99 7.66
CA ALA A 178 23.95 28.52 6.33
C ALA A 178 25.38 28.58 5.73
N PRO A 179 25.58 28.20 4.44
CA PRO A 179 26.82 28.49 3.78
C PRO A 179 26.87 30.01 3.55
N THR A 180 27.57 30.72 4.42
CA THR A 180 27.99 32.07 4.12
C THR A 180 29.11 31.95 3.09
N THR A 181 28.82 32.27 1.87
CA THR A 181 29.79 32.57 0.84
C THR A 181 30.68 33.73 1.31
N ALA A 182 31.90 33.42 1.66
CA ALA A 182 33.02 34.39 1.51
C ALA A 182 34.33 33.70 1.86
N GLY A 183 35.26 33.73 0.96
CA GLY A 183 36.60 33.18 1.15
C GLY A 183 37.32 33.84 2.33
N GLY A 184 38.18 33.07 2.96
CA GLY A 184 39.17 33.54 3.95
C GLY A 184 38.89 33.23 5.43
N GLY A 185 37.62 33.06 5.85
CA GLY A 185 37.25 32.75 7.26
C GLY A 185 37.32 31.28 7.63
N ASP A 186 37.13 30.41 6.65
CA ASP A 186 36.93 28.97 6.87
C ASP A 186 38.24 28.23 7.21
N ALA A 187 39.35 28.70 6.64
CA ALA A 187 40.70 28.15 6.91
C ALA A 187 41.15 28.43 8.36
N ALA A 188 40.86 29.61 8.89
CA ALA A 188 41.18 29.95 10.26
C ALA A 188 40.39 29.14 11.27
N ALA A 189 39.09 28.92 11.02
CA ALA A 189 38.21 28.07 11.86
C ALA A 189 38.67 26.61 11.84
N THR A 190 39.02 26.08 10.66
CA THR A 190 39.53 24.71 10.49
C THR A 190 40.87 24.50 11.19
N LEU A 191 41.79 25.50 11.13
CA LEU A 191 43.06 25.47 11.85
C LEU A 191 42.87 25.51 13.37
N ALA A 192 41.91 26.28 13.87
CA ALA A 192 41.59 26.30 15.30
C ALA A 192 41.03 24.93 15.78
N GLN A 193 40.15 24.28 15.00
CA GLN A 193 39.66 22.93 15.31
C GLN A 193 40.75 21.87 15.29
N LEU A 194 41.69 21.95 14.34
CA LEU A 194 42.84 21.05 14.30
C LEU A 194 43.77 21.24 15.50
N ALA A 195 43.95 22.48 16.00
CA ALA A 195 44.71 22.75 17.20
C ALA A 195 44.06 22.15 18.45
N ASP A 196 42.73 22.27 18.58
CA ASP A 196 41.96 21.66 19.69
C ASP A 196 42.04 20.13 19.68
N LEU A 197 42.01 19.50 18.50
CA LEU A 197 42.15 18.03 18.37
C LEU A 197 43.59 17.57 18.74
N ARG A 198 44.62 18.37 18.43
CA ARG A 198 46.00 18.10 18.87
C ARG A 198 46.09 18.19 20.41
N ASP A 199 45.54 19.25 20.99
CA ASP A 199 45.63 19.50 22.44
C ASP A 199 44.82 18.45 23.24
N LYS A 200 43.79 17.90 22.66
CA LYS A 200 43.02 16.73 23.19
C LYS A 200 43.70 15.38 22.92
N GLY A 201 44.84 15.34 22.24
CA GLY A 201 45.57 14.11 21.93
C GLY A 201 44.90 13.22 20.88
N ALA A 202 43.90 13.72 20.16
CA ALA A 202 43.18 12.99 19.12
C ALA A 202 43.96 12.85 17.80
N ILE A 203 44.94 13.76 17.57
CA ILE A 203 45.87 13.72 16.44
C ILE A 203 47.30 13.93 16.91
N THR A 204 48.24 13.33 16.19
CA THR A 204 49.67 13.50 16.50
C THR A 204 50.18 14.88 16.03
N PRO A 205 51.26 15.42 16.66
CA PRO A 205 51.89 16.67 16.20
C PRO A 205 52.29 16.63 14.73
N ALA A 206 52.76 15.50 14.23
CA ALA A 206 53.16 15.34 12.83
C ALA A 206 51.97 15.42 11.86
N GLU A 207 50.82 14.84 12.23
CA GLU A 207 49.57 14.91 11.44
C GLU A 207 49.01 16.34 11.44
N TYR A 208 49.08 17.04 12.58
CA TYR A 208 48.69 18.44 12.68
C TYR A 208 49.52 19.33 11.69
N GLU A 209 50.83 19.24 11.70
CA GLU A 209 51.70 20.06 10.80
C GLU A 209 51.45 19.73 9.33
N LYS A 210 51.24 18.46 9.00
CA LYS A 210 50.90 18.04 7.62
C LYS A 210 49.57 18.63 7.15
N LYS A 211 48.52 18.56 7.96
CA LYS A 211 47.19 19.09 7.64
C LYS A 211 47.19 20.63 7.60
N LYS A 212 47.92 21.29 8.49
CA LYS A 212 48.07 22.73 8.49
C LYS A 212 48.76 23.22 7.20
N ALA A 213 49.83 22.55 6.75
CA ALA A 213 50.50 22.88 5.49
C ALA A 213 49.58 22.68 4.28
N GLU A 214 48.75 21.64 4.27
CA GLU A 214 47.75 21.37 3.21
C GLU A 214 46.70 22.49 3.13
N ILE A 215 46.17 22.96 4.27
CA ILE A 215 45.14 24.01 4.32
C ILE A 215 45.78 25.37 3.89
N LEU A 216 46.98 25.70 4.37
CA LEU A 216 47.65 26.92 3.99
C LEU A 216 48.09 26.95 2.53
N GLY A 217 48.34 25.78 1.92
CA GLY A 217 48.68 25.67 0.49
C GLY A 217 47.49 25.83 -0.46
N ARG A 218 46.28 25.88 0.06
CA ARG A 218 45.02 26.08 -0.70
C ARG A 218 44.46 27.52 -0.60
N LEU A 219 45.09 28.36 0.22
CA LEU A 219 44.79 29.80 0.34
C LEU A 219 45.59 30.61 -0.69
#